data_c28c146cabbccbb0bf1d707dbbd2732b
#
_entry.id   c28c146cabbccbb0bf1d707dbbd2732b
#
_cell.length_a   1.000
_cell.length_b   1.000
_cell.length_c   1.000
_cell.angle_alpha   90.00
_cell.angle_beta   90.00
_cell.angle_gamma   90.00
#
_symmetry.space_group_name_H-M   'P 1'
#
loop_
_entity.id
_entity.type
_entity.pdbx_description
1 polymer ?
#
loop_
_entity_poly.entity_id
_entity_poly.type
_entity_poly.pdbx_seq_one_letter_code
_entity_poly.pdbx_strand_id
1 'polypeptide(L)'
;GSVFVDTNSIPVIAVKRVEVLKEGAASIYGSDAVAGVVNYILRRDFNGLEFDVSRQEADLGEQVDSSVGMIWGKEYGDTNVVLSYSVLNRSPLAGSAITKYSQRAISGFGNSFAVLPPVAAPTPAQYVTSVASGDYAGSYYIGQNVPDANCTANKGNLFDNPNIVSPALPGGQRCGFYYGDRFNLVNDEDHNSLYSSLKTTLGNGVNFEMDFMKTDIS
;
A
#
# COMPACT_ATOMS: atom_id res chain seq x y z
N GLY A 1 -20.71 3.67 5.32
CA GLY A 1 -19.31 3.36 5.03
C GLY A 1 -19.25 2.18 4.08
N SER A 2 -18.43 2.23 3.04
CA SER A 2 -18.17 1.09 2.17
C SER A 2 -17.48 0.00 2.99
N VAL A 3 -18.04 -1.18 2.99
CA VAL A 3 -17.41 -2.36 3.60
C VAL A 3 -16.52 -2.97 2.54
N PHE A 4 -15.21 -2.90 2.75
CA PHE A 4 -14.25 -3.63 1.91
C PHE A 4 -14.06 -5.01 2.51
N VAL A 5 -14.12 -6.05 1.66
CA VAL A 5 -13.76 -7.40 2.05
C VAL A 5 -12.29 -7.59 1.72
N ASP A 6 -11.48 -7.85 2.74
CA ASP A 6 -10.09 -8.21 2.53
C ASP A 6 -9.98 -9.68 2.13
N THR A 7 -9.71 -9.92 0.85
CA THR A 7 -9.53 -11.28 0.30
C THR A 7 -8.24 -11.95 0.78
N ASN A 8 -7.29 -11.19 1.32
CA ASN A 8 -6.06 -11.75 1.90
C ASN A 8 -6.33 -12.50 3.22
N SER A 9 -7.51 -12.30 3.81
CA SER A 9 -7.93 -13.05 4.99
C SER A 9 -8.18 -14.54 4.72
N ILE A 10 -8.30 -14.96 3.44
CA ILE A 10 -8.58 -16.34 3.05
C ILE A 10 -7.26 -17.11 2.88
N PRO A 11 -6.98 -18.15 3.69
CA PRO A 11 -5.76 -18.94 3.57
C PRO A 11 -5.71 -19.67 2.22
N VAL A 12 -4.68 -19.37 1.41
CA VAL A 12 -4.56 -19.89 0.03
C VAL A 12 -4.59 -21.41 0.00
N ILE A 13 -3.94 -22.07 0.96
CA ILE A 13 -3.91 -23.54 1.05
C ILE A 13 -5.29 -24.18 1.26
N ALA A 14 -6.23 -23.43 1.84
CA ALA A 14 -7.61 -23.88 2.03
C ALA A 14 -8.49 -23.64 0.79
N VAL A 15 -8.00 -22.93 -0.22
CA VAL A 15 -8.77 -22.65 -1.45
C VAL A 15 -8.67 -23.82 -2.41
N LYS A 16 -9.81 -24.34 -2.84
CA LYS A 16 -9.93 -25.39 -3.88
C LYS A 16 -9.86 -24.80 -5.28
N ARG A 17 -10.60 -23.70 -5.51
CA ARG A 17 -10.62 -22.94 -6.75
C ARG A 17 -11.25 -21.57 -6.56
N VAL A 18 -10.98 -20.68 -7.49
CA VAL A 18 -11.62 -19.38 -7.57
C VAL A 18 -12.46 -19.30 -8.83
N GLU A 19 -13.70 -18.89 -8.69
CA GLU A 19 -14.64 -18.70 -9.80
C GLU A 19 -14.89 -17.21 -9.99
N VAL A 20 -14.72 -16.73 -11.22
CA VAL A 20 -14.93 -15.31 -11.55
C VAL A 20 -16.04 -15.19 -12.56
N LEU A 21 -17.13 -14.55 -12.16
CA LEU A 21 -18.25 -14.18 -13.02
C LEU A 21 -18.12 -12.69 -13.37
N LYS A 22 -17.78 -12.38 -14.63
CA LYS A 22 -17.43 -11.02 -15.05
C LYS A 22 -18.66 -10.14 -15.35
N GLU A 23 -19.80 -10.72 -15.75
CA GLU A 23 -21.00 -9.99 -16.17
C GLU A 23 -22.26 -10.73 -15.74
N GLY A 24 -23.38 -9.99 -15.61
CA GLY A 24 -24.70 -10.58 -15.35
C GLY A 24 -24.92 -11.11 -13.93
N ALA A 25 -23.98 -10.86 -13.01
CA ALA A 25 -24.05 -11.37 -11.65
C ALA A 25 -25.14 -10.70 -10.80
N ALA A 26 -25.56 -9.48 -11.14
CA ALA A 26 -26.52 -8.69 -10.36
C ALA A 26 -27.90 -9.35 -10.26
N SER A 27 -28.31 -10.17 -11.24
CA SER A 27 -29.59 -10.89 -11.23
C SER A 27 -29.66 -12.00 -10.18
N ILE A 28 -28.51 -12.53 -9.76
CA ILE A 28 -28.40 -13.64 -8.79
C ILE A 28 -27.87 -13.16 -7.44
N TYR A 29 -26.88 -12.26 -7.47
CA TYR A 29 -26.14 -11.83 -6.27
C TYR A 29 -26.50 -10.40 -5.78
N GLY A 30 -27.46 -9.75 -6.46
CA GLY A 30 -27.95 -8.42 -6.07
C GLY A 30 -27.18 -7.25 -6.68
N SER A 31 -27.60 -6.02 -6.28
CA SER A 31 -27.11 -4.77 -6.86
C SER A 31 -25.61 -4.53 -6.71
N ASP A 32 -24.98 -5.14 -5.73
CA ASP A 32 -23.55 -4.94 -5.44
C ASP A 32 -22.65 -5.71 -6.42
N ALA A 33 -23.22 -6.66 -7.17
CA ALA A 33 -22.52 -7.48 -8.15
C ALA A 33 -22.55 -6.93 -9.58
N VAL A 34 -22.66 -5.61 -9.76
CA VAL A 34 -22.74 -4.96 -11.09
C VAL A 34 -21.47 -5.19 -11.92
N ALA A 35 -20.29 -5.12 -11.27
CA ALA A 35 -18.99 -5.29 -11.93
C ALA A 35 -18.56 -6.77 -12.06
N GLY A 36 -19.20 -7.67 -11.33
CA GLY A 36 -18.89 -9.09 -11.29
C GLY A 36 -18.86 -9.68 -9.89
N VAL A 37 -18.61 -10.98 -9.81
CA VAL A 37 -18.46 -11.73 -8.56
C VAL A 37 -17.21 -12.58 -8.60
N VAL A 38 -16.47 -12.59 -7.50
CA VAL A 38 -15.37 -13.54 -7.26
C VAL A 38 -15.78 -14.46 -6.12
N ASN A 39 -15.85 -15.76 -6.39
CA ASN A 39 -16.28 -16.78 -5.45
C ASN A 39 -15.10 -17.70 -5.11
N TYR A 40 -14.72 -17.75 -3.84
CA TYR A 40 -13.68 -18.63 -3.33
C TYR A 40 -14.29 -19.91 -2.81
N ILE A 41 -14.02 -21.02 -3.48
CA ILE A 41 -14.48 -22.35 -3.08
C ILE A 41 -13.41 -23.00 -2.22
N LEU A 42 -13.74 -23.30 -0.97
CA LEU A 42 -12.80 -23.89 0.00
C LEU A 42 -12.75 -25.41 -0.11
N ARG A 43 -11.68 -26.02 0.39
CA ARG A 43 -11.44 -27.48 0.42
C ARG A 43 -12.16 -28.11 1.61
N ARG A 44 -13.46 -28.22 1.54
CA ARG A 44 -14.29 -28.81 2.62
C ARG A 44 -14.30 -30.34 2.65
N ASP A 45 -13.87 -30.94 1.57
CA ASP A 45 -13.84 -32.38 1.30
C ASP A 45 -12.41 -32.95 1.18
N PHE A 46 -11.45 -32.26 1.79
CA PHE A 46 -10.05 -32.68 1.75
C PHE A 46 -9.82 -33.90 2.65
N ASN A 47 -9.04 -34.86 2.17
CA ASN A 47 -8.62 -36.05 2.92
C ASN A 47 -7.13 -36.27 2.70
N GLY A 48 -6.34 -36.17 3.75
CA GLY A 48 -4.87 -36.28 3.72
C GLY A 48 -4.18 -35.17 4.50
N LEU A 49 -2.90 -34.97 4.20
CA LEU A 49 -2.04 -33.95 4.73
C LEU A 49 -1.24 -33.33 3.60
N GLU A 50 -1.25 -31.98 3.50
CA GLU A 50 -0.51 -31.23 2.51
C GLU A 50 0.21 -30.06 3.18
N PHE A 51 1.43 -29.81 2.76
CA PHE A 51 2.22 -28.65 3.15
C PHE A 51 2.54 -27.83 1.90
N ASP A 52 2.46 -26.52 2.06
CA ASP A 52 2.91 -25.57 1.07
C ASP A 52 3.96 -24.65 1.70
N VAL A 53 5.06 -24.45 0.99
CA VAL A 53 6.11 -23.51 1.39
C VAL A 53 6.49 -22.71 0.16
N SER A 54 6.35 -21.41 0.24
CA SER A 54 6.77 -20.52 -0.83
C SER A 54 7.67 -19.40 -0.32
N ARG A 55 8.60 -19.00 -1.18
CA ARG A 55 9.41 -17.81 -1.01
C ARG A 55 9.52 -17.11 -2.35
N GLN A 56 9.15 -15.86 -2.37
CA GLN A 56 9.24 -14.99 -3.54
C GLN A 56 10.08 -13.77 -3.17
N GLU A 57 10.99 -13.40 -4.05
CA GLU A 57 11.86 -12.24 -3.89
C GLU A 57 11.71 -11.37 -5.12
N ALA A 58 11.56 -10.06 -4.92
CA ALA A 58 11.53 -9.12 -6.03
C ALA A 58 12.94 -8.92 -6.61
N ASP A 59 13.04 -8.80 -7.94
CA ASP A 59 14.32 -8.56 -8.64
C ASP A 59 15.06 -7.29 -8.14
N LEU A 60 14.36 -6.40 -7.48
CA LEU A 60 14.92 -5.19 -6.87
C LEU A 60 15.58 -5.43 -5.51
N GLY A 61 15.57 -6.69 -5.02
CA GLY A 61 16.43 -7.19 -3.95
C GLY A 61 16.03 -6.81 -2.51
N GLU A 62 14.91 -6.11 -2.30
CA GLU A 62 14.54 -5.66 -0.96
C GLU A 62 13.24 -6.28 -0.42
N GLN A 63 12.33 -6.68 -1.31
CA GLN A 63 11.06 -7.28 -0.88
C GLN A 63 11.13 -8.81 -0.95
N VAL A 64 10.72 -9.45 0.13
CA VAL A 64 10.62 -10.90 0.25
C VAL A 64 9.26 -11.25 0.83
N ASP A 65 8.52 -12.09 0.11
CA ASP A 65 7.32 -12.75 0.61
C ASP A 65 7.69 -14.19 0.97
N SER A 66 7.36 -14.62 2.17
CA SER A 66 7.55 -15.99 2.63
C SER A 66 6.25 -16.52 3.18
N SER A 67 5.80 -17.68 2.71
CA SER A 67 4.61 -18.31 3.25
C SER A 67 4.82 -19.78 3.57
N VAL A 68 4.15 -20.23 4.61
CA VAL A 68 4.06 -21.62 5.01
C VAL A 68 2.60 -21.93 5.27
N GLY A 69 2.11 -23.01 4.68
CA GLY A 69 0.77 -23.49 4.88
C GLY A 69 0.74 -24.98 5.17
N MET A 70 -0.25 -25.40 5.95
CA MET A 70 -0.57 -26.80 6.21
C MET A 70 -2.08 -26.98 6.15
N ILE A 71 -2.51 -28.03 5.48
CA ILE A 71 -3.90 -28.49 5.52
C ILE A 71 -3.95 -29.97 5.82
N TRP A 72 -4.78 -30.32 6.77
CA TRP A 72 -5.09 -31.70 7.13
C TRP A 72 -6.58 -31.93 7.07
N GLY A 73 -6.97 -33.08 6.53
CA GLY A 73 -8.36 -33.50 6.52
C GLY A 73 -8.51 -34.98 6.69
N LYS A 74 -9.61 -35.40 7.27
CA LYS A 74 -9.92 -36.81 7.49
C LYS A 74 -11.43 -37.06 7.41
N GLU A 75 -11.76 -38.13 6.71
CA GLU A 75 -13.13 -38.65 6.61
C GLU A 75 -13.31 -39.79 7.62
N TYR A 76 -14.41 -39.75 8.37
CA TYR A 76 -14.82 -40.74 9.35
C TYR A 76 -16.30 -41.10 9.11
N GLY A 77 -16.57 -42.14 8.31
CA GLY A 77 -17.92 -42.46 7.86
C GLY A 77 -18.55 -41.31 7.10
N ASP A 78 -19.67 -40.81 7.59
CA ASP A 78 -20.41 -39.71 6.97
C ASP A 78 -19.91 -38.30 7.41
N THR A 79 -18.80 -38.25 8.14
CA THR A 79 -18.23 -37.01 8.68
C THR A 79 -16.87 -36.72 8.06
N ASN A 80 -16.70 -35.53 7.54
CA ASN A 80 -15.40 -35.02 7.11
C ASN A 80 -14.99 -33.81 7.98
N VAL A 81 -13.74 -33.81 8.42
CA VAL A 81 -13.12 -32.73 9.19
C VAL A 81 -11.90 -32.22 8.44
N VAL A 82 -11.79 -30.90 8.27
CA VAL A 82 -10.65 -30.25 7.65
C VAL A 82 -10.14 -29.17 8.61
N LEU A 83 -8.82 -29.09 8.74
CA LEU A 83 -8.09 -28.04 9.46
C LEU A 83 -6.98 -27.50 8.56
N SER A 84 -6.84 -26.19 8.49
CA SER A 84 -5.68 -25.56 7.85
C SER A 84 -5.14 -24.41 8.67
N TYR A 85 -3.82 -24.24 8.60
CA TYR A 85 -3.13 -23.12 9.20
C TYR A 85 -2.10 -22.60 8.19
N SER A 86 -2.02 -21.28 8.07
CA SER A 86 -1.02 -20.65 7.21
C SER A 86 -0.47 -19.37 7.83
N VAL A 87 0.79 -19.12 7.50
CA VAL A 87 1.52 -17.92 7.87
C VAL A 87 2.06 -17.29 6.59
N LEU A 88 1.89 -15.99 6.45
CA LEU A 88 2.52 -15.19 5.41
C LEU A 88 3.27 -14.05 6.09
N ASN A 89 4.54 -13.90 5.75
CA ASN A 89 5.35 -12.77 6.13
C ASN A 89 5.81 -12.06 4.86
N ARG A 90 5.51 -10.78 4.76
CA ARG A 90 5.88 -9.90 3.66
C ARG A 90 6.76 -8.79 4.18
N SER A 91 7.96 -8.65 3.62
CA SER A 91 8.79 -7.48 3.90
C SER A 91 8.38 -6.28 3.04
N PRO A 92 8.61 -5.03 3.51
CA PRO A 92 8.22 -3.86 2.75
C PRO A 92 9.08 -3.67 1.50
N LEU A 93 8.49 -3.07 0.46
CA LEU A 93 9.22 -2.51 -0.67
C LEU A 93 9.23 -1.01 -0.54
N ALA A 94 10.36 -0.45 -0.15
CA ALA A 94 10.51 1.00 -0.04
C ALA A 94 10.40 1.68 -1.42
N GLY A 95 9.76 2.84 -1.47
CA GLY A 95 9.68 3.64 -2.69
C GLY A 95 11.04 4.04 -3.23
N SER A 96 12.03 4.24 -2.36
CA SER A 96 13.41 4.52 -2.71
C SER A 96 14.10 3.42 -3.53
N ALA A 97 13.66 2.17 -3.43
CA ALA A 97 14.18 1.07 -4.22
C ALA A 97 13.94 1.27 -5.74
N ILE A 98 12.92 2.04 -6.12
CA ILE A 98 12.61 2.34 -7.51
C ILE A 98 12.77 3.84 -7.79
N THR A 99 14.00 4.30 -7.84
CA THR A 99 14.38 5.73 -8.02
C THR A 99 13.62 6.40 -9.17
N LYS A 100 13.40 5.68 -10.29
CA LYS A 100 12.67 6.19 -11.44
C LYS A 100 11.25 6.67 -11.12
N TYR A 101 10.61 6.09 -10.12
CA TYR A 101 9.25 6.44 -9.70
C TYR A 101 9.24 7.34 -8.48
N SER A 102 10.10 7.08 -7.50
CA SER A 102 10.15 7.84 -6.26
C SER A 102 10.54 9.30 -6.46
N GLN A 103 11.43 9.58 -7.44
CA GLN A 103 11.88 10.94 -7.74
C GLN A 103 10.98 11.73 -8.71
N ARG A 104 9.86 11.19 -9.15
CA ARG A 104 8.92 11.90 -10.02
C ARG A 104 8.03 12.89 -9.28
N ALA A 105 7.67 12.60 -8.06
CA ALA A 105 6.81 13.42 -7.24
C ALA A 105 7.64 14.23 -6.24
N ILE A 106 7.77 15.52 -6.50
CA ILE A 106 8.39 16.47 -5.57
C ILE A 106 7.30 17.07 -4.71
N SER A 107 7.47 17.09 -3.39
CA SER A 107 6.54 17.75 -2.49
C SER A 107 6.44 19.23 -2.85
N GLY A 108 5.22 19.70 -3.10
CA GLY A 108 4.91 21.11 -3.26
C GLY A 108 4.91 21.89 -1.94
N PHE A 109 4.85 21.19 -0.83
CA PHE A 109 4.95 21.73 0.52
C PHE A 109 6.36 21.46 1.04
N GLY A 110 7.33 22.18 0.49
CA GLY A 110 8.69 22.16 0.99
C GLY A 110 8.91 23.23 2.05
N ASN A 111 10.04 23.15 2.73
CA ASN A 111 10.51 24.16 3.64
C ASN A 111 11.03 25.37 2.86
N SER A 112 10.13 26.14 2.27
CA SER A 112 10.43 27.36 1.52
C SER A 112 9.46 28.46 1.88
N PHE A 113 9.94 29.67 1.89
CA PHE A 113 9.15 30.86 2.16
C PHE A 113 9.02 31.68 0.87
N ALA A 114 7.82 32.15 0.57
CA ALA A 114 7.63 33.14 -0.46
C ALA A 114 7.88 34.54 0.10
N VAL A 115 8.65 35.35 -0.60
CA VAL A 115 8.84 36.75 -0.25
C VAL A 115 7.58 37.51 -0.64
N LEU A 116 6.82 37.98 0.32
CA LEU A 116 5.60 38.74 0.11
C LEU A 116 5.88 40.26 0.14
N PRO A 117 5.15 41.06 -0.67
CA PRO A 117 5.26 42.51 -0.59
C PRO A 117 4.71 42.99 0.76
N PRO A 118 5.31 44.01 1.38
CA PRO A 118 4.66 44.74 2.45
C PRO A 118 3.38 45.41 1.92
N VAL A 119 2.37 45.53 2.75
CA VAL A 119 1.02 46.02 2.40
C VAL A 119 1.00 47.39 1.69
N ALA A 120 2.07 48.14 1.74
CA ALA A 120 2.19 49.51 1.20
C ALA A 120 3.31 49.63 0.11
N ALA A 121 3.69 48.55 -0.55
CA ALA A 121 4.79 48.60 -1.48
C ALA A 121 4.41 49.18 -2.86
N PRO A 122 5.08 50.21 -3.35
CA PRO A 122 4.72 50.83 -4.60
C PRO A 122 5.13 50.05 -5.87
N THR A 123 6.16 49.21 -5.79
CA THR A 123 6.56 48.35 -6.92
C THR A 123 7.28 47.09 -6.44
N PRO A 124 7.00 45.92 -7.05
CA PRO A 124 7.63 44.65 -6.68
C PRO A 124 9.16 44.59 -6.77
N ALA A 125 9.73 45.35 -7.68
CA ALA A 125 11.18 45.33 -8.00
C ALA A 125 12.06 45.97 -6.91
N GLN A 126 11.48 46.64 -5.93
CA GLN A 126 12.24 47.42 -4.91
C GLN A 126 12.42 46.68 -3.58
N TYR A 127 11.81 45.53 -3.43
CA TYR A 127 11.86 44.78 -2.17
C TYR A 127 12.82 43.62 -2.26
N VAL A 128 13.85 43.71 -1.48
CA VAL A 128 14.84 42.66 -1.29
C VAL A 128 14.81 42.29 0.19
N THR A 129 14.59 41.03 0.47
CA THR A 129 14.89 40.49 1.80
C THR A 129 16.24 39.81 1.75
N SER A 130 16.99 39.87 2.83
CA SER A 130 18.27 39.19 2.96
C SER A 130 18.22 38.12 4.03
N VAL A 131 18.75 36.95 3.70
CA VAL A 131 19.05 35.88 4.68
C VAL A 131 20.49 36.06 5.13
N ALA A 132 20.67 36.33 6.41
CA ALA A 132 21.96 36.76 6.94
C ALA A 132 22.97 35.61 7.09
N SER A 133 22.53 34.37 7.23
CA SER A 133 23.40 33.23 7.49
C SER A 133 22.76 31.91 7.07
N GLY A 134 23.57 30.87 6.91
CA GLY A 134 23.15 29.52 6.51
C GLY A 134 23.46 29.23 5.04
N ASP A 135 23.10 28.05 4.58
CA ASP A 135 23.41 27.54 3.23
C ASP A 135 22.84 28.41 2.11
N TYR A 136 21.85 29.25 2.40
CA TYR A 136 21.14 30.10 1.46
C TYR A 136 21.19 31.57 1.84
N ALA A 137 22.29 31.99 2.50
CA ALA A 137 22.51 33.40 2.73
C ALA A 137 22.51 34.16 1.39
N GLY A 138 21.78 35.24 1.32
CA GLY A 138 21.66 36.03 0.09
C GLY A 138 20.48 36.97 0.11
N SER A 139 20.29 37.68 -1.00
CA SER A 139 19.21 38.63 -1.19
C SER A 139 18.16 38.06 -2.14
N TYR A 140 16.89 38.18 -1.78
CA TYR A 140 15.76 37.63 -2.51
C TYR A 140 14.76 38.74 -2.84
N TYR A 141 14.18 38.66 -4.02
CA TYR A 141 13.16 39.61 -4.48
C TYR A 141 11.74 39.10 -4.17
N ILE A 142 10.79 40.01 -4.19
CA ILE A 142 9.39 39.66 -4.04
C ILE A 142 8.97 38.61 -5.07
N GLY A 143 8.26 37.60 -4.65
CA GLY A 143 7.83 36.48 -5.47
C GLY A 143 8.86 35.37 -5.61
N GLN A 144 10.10 35.57 -5.16
CA GLN A 144 11.07 34.48 -5.09
C GLN A 144 10.78 33.58 -3.89
N ASN A 145 11.07 32.30 -4.04
CA ASN A 145 11.13 31.40 -2.91
C ASN A 145 12.49 31.51 -2.22
N VAL A 146 12.45 31.62 -0.91
CA VAL A 146 13.62 31.48 -0.07
C VAL A 146 13.60 30.05 0.47
N PRO A 147 14.53 29.19 0.08
CA PRO A 147 14.59 27.84 0.63
C PRO A 147 14.94 27.89 2.12
N ASP A 148 14.51 26.86 2.86
CA ASP A 148 14.93 26.68 4.24
C ASP A 148 16.45 26.54 4.31
N ALA A 149 17.09 27.32 5.18
CA ALA A 149 18.53 27.27 5.41
C ALA A 149 19.05 25.88 5.82
N ASN A 150 18.19 25.06 6.39
CA ASN A 150 18.49 23.70 6.81
C ASN A 150 17.96 22.63 5.84
N CYS A 151 17.64 23.00 4.60
CA CYS A 151 17.01 22.08 3.64
C CYS A 151 17.79 20.77 3.50
N THR A 152 19.07 20.84 3.21
CA THR A 152 19.94 19.66 3.06
C THR A 152 20.19 18.94 4.37
N ALA A 153 20.35 19.66 5.48
CA ALA A 153 20.49 19.08 6.82
C ALA A 153 19.24 18.27 7.21
N ASN A 154 18.06 18.71 6.79
CA ASN A 154 16.80 18.03 6.98
C ASN A 154 16.48 16.99 5.87
N LYS A 155 17.47 16.57 5.09
CA LYS A 155 17.36 15.64 3.98
C LYS A 155 16.40 16.12 2.88
N GLY A 156 16.25 17.42 2.72
CA GLY A 156 15.59 18.04 1.58
C GLY A 156 16.53 18.15 0.38
N ASN A 157 15.95 18.49 -0.75
CA ASN A 157 16.65 18.77 -2.00
C ASN A 157 16.28 20.17 -2.47
N LEU A 158 17.21 20.82 -3.14
CA LEU A 158 16.98 22.09 -3.79
C LEU A 158 16.50 21.86 -5.22
N PHE A 159 15.41 22.48 -5.55
CA PHE A 159 14.81 22.43 -6.89
C PHE A 159 14.70 23.83 -7.47
N ASP A 160 15.02 23.97 -8.73
CA ASP A 160 14.78 25.21 -9.45
C ASP A 160 13.26 25.45 -9.56
N ASN A 161 12.85 26.69 -9.35
CA ASN A 161 11.45 27.05 -9.46
C ASN A 161 11.17 27.74 -10.81
N PRO A 162 10.67 27.02 -11.82
CA PRO A 162 10.42 27.56 -13.14
C PRO A 162 9.31 28.63 -13.18
N ASN A 163 8.51 28.71 -12.11
CA ASN A 163 7.38 29.66 -12.05
C ASN A 163 7.77 31.07 -11.60
N ILE A 164 9.03 31.28 -11.25
CA ILE A 164 9.54 32.60 -10.94
C ILE A 164 10.18 33.15 -12.21
N VAL A 165 9.33 33.54 -13.13
CA VAL A 165 9.78 34.14 -14.41
C VAL A 165 9.84 35.65 -14.26
N SER A 166 10.98 36.14 -13.84
CA SER A 166 11.37 37.49 -14.21
C SER A 166 12.61 37.39 -15.09
N PRO A 167 12.61 37.89 -16.33
CA PRO A 167 13.80 37.84 -17.19
C PRO A 167 14.99 38.59 -16.61
N ALA A 168 14.78 39.39 -15.59
CA ALA A 168 15.82 40.20 -14.93
C ALA A 168 16.37 39.58 -13.64
N LEU A 169 15.78 38.47 -13.14
CA LEU A 169 16.13 37.90 -11.85
C LEU A 169 16.33 36.40 -11.99
N PRO A 170 17.48 35.85 -11.58
CA PRO A 170 17.67 34.41 -11.56
C PRO A 170 16.55 33.75 -10.72
N GLY A 171 15.92 32.74 -11.29
CA GLY A 171 14.86 31.99 -10.60
C GLY A 171 15.34 31.52 -9.23
N GLY A 172 14.51 31.72 -8.23
CA GLY A 172 14.81 31.24 -6.88
C GLY A 172 14.74 29.73 -6.83
N GLN A 173 15.48 29.13 -5.90
CA GLN A 173 15.36 27.74 -5.59
C GLN A 173 14.30 27.53 -4.50
N ARG A 174 13.70 26.36 -4.48
CA ARG A 174 12.82 25.92 -3.38
C ARG A 174 13.40 24.69 -2.72
N CYS A 175 13.23 24.60 -1.44
CA CYS A 175 13.45 23.36 -0.70
C CYS A 175 12.24 22.44 -0.90
N GLY A 176 12.47 21.21 -1.16
CA GLY A 176 11.46 20.18 -1.26
C GLY A 176 12.07 18.81 -0.99
N PHE A 177 11.30 17.78 -1.14
CA PHE A 177 11.79 16.41 -1.02
C PHE A 177 11.07 15.51 -2.01
N TYR A 178 11.73 14.44 -2.38
CA TYR A 178 11.09 13.38 -3.16
C TYR A 178 10.13 12.63 -2.26
N TYR A 179 8.85 12.74 -2.59
CA TYR A 179 7.79 12.16 -1.79
C TYR A 179 7.83 10.63 -1.83
N GLY A 180 8.16 10.09 -3.00
CA GLY A 180 8.23 8.65 -3.22
C GLY A 180 9.29 7.93 -2.38
N ASP A 181 10.33 8.63 -1.93
CA ASP A 181 11.37 8.02 -1.08
C ASP A 181 10.92 7.81 0.37
N ARG A 182 9.74 8.31 0.74
CA ARG A 182 9.28 8.36 2.13
C ARG A 182 8.13 7.43 2.45
N PHE A 183 7.69 6.65 1.50
CA PHE A 183 6.64 5.65 1.73
C PHE A 183 7.02 4.32 1.08
N ASN A 184 6.39 3.27 1.51
CA ASN A 184 6.53 1.97 0.92
C ASN A 184 5.59 1.83 -0.29
N LEU A 185 6.04 1.19 -1.36
CA LEU A 185 5.21 0.75 -2.49
C LEU A 185 4.41 -0.49 -2.11
N VAL A 186 5.01 -1.34 -1.29
CA VAL A 186 4.36 -2.47 -0.64
C VAL A 186 4.67 -2.35 0.85
N ASN A 187 3.66 -2.41 1.68
CA ASN A 187 3.85 -2.41 3.12
C ASN A 187 4.28 -3.79 3.61
N ASP A 188 4.91 -3.83 4.77
CA ASP A 188 5.09 -5.05 5.54
C ASP A 188 3.73 -5.58 6.00
N GLU A 189 3.58 -6.88 5.97
CA GLU A 189 2.36 -7.56 6.40
C GLU A 189 2.71 -8.93 6.97
N ASP A 190 2.15 -9.23 8.13
CA ASP A 190 2.19 -10.54 8.74
C ASP A 190 0.76 -11.10 8.85
N HIS A 191 0.51 -12.25 8.24
CA HIS A 191 -0.78 -12.90 8.29
C HIS A 191 -0.68 -14.25 8.99
N ASN A 192 -1.59 -14.50 9.92
CA ASN A 192 -1.79 -15.79 10.54
C ASN A 192 -3.24 -16.21 10.34
N SER A 193 -3.46 -17.27 9.58
CA SER A 193 -4.80 -17.71 9.19
C SER A 193 -5.07 -19.13 9.64
N LEU A 194 -6.21 -19.32 10.30
CA LEU A 194 -6.74 -20.61 10.70
C LEU A 194 -8.09 -20.82 10.00
N TYR A 195 -8.25 -21.97 9.38
CA TYR A 195 -9.53 -22.41 8.82
C TYR A 195 -9.84 -23.82 9.32
N SER A 196 -11.10 -24.05 9.65
CA SER A 196 -11.62 -25.39 9.94
C SER A 196 -13.01 -25.58 9.31
N SER A 197 -13.25 -26.81 8.88
CA SER A 197 -14.54 -27.22 8.32
C SER A 197 -14.95 -28.56 8.89
N LEU A 198 -16.21 -28.65 9.28
CA LEU A 198 -16.89 -29.88 9.68
C LEU A 198 -18.10 -30.09 8.79
N LYS A 199 -18.15 -31.22 8.11
CA LYS A 199 -19.28 -31.63 7.31
C LYS A 199 -19.72 -33.04 7.74
N THR A 200 -21.00 -33.22 8.02
CA THR A 200 -21.53 -34.53 8.43
C THR A 200 -22.96 -34.72 7.95
N THR A 201 -23.32 -35.97 7.65
CA THR A 201 -24.70 -36.36 7.36
C THR A 201 -25.27 -37.08 8.58
N LEU A 202 -26.28 -36.50 9.17
CA LEU A 202 -26.96 -37.11 10.32
C LEU A 202 -27.83 -38.30 9.89
N GLY A 203 -28.10 -39.26 10.79
CA GLY A 203 -28.82 -40.50 10.50
C GLY A 203 -30.23 -40.36 9.95
N ASN A 204 -30.79 -39.16 9.96
CA ASN A 204 -32.06 -38.78 9.29
C ASN A 204 -31.88 -38.18 7.91
N GLY A 205 -30.68 -38.21 7.32
CA GLY A 205 -30.36 -37.64 6.00
C GLY A 205 -30.15 -36.13 5.97
N VAL A 206 -30.11 -35.48 7.12
CA VAL A 206 -29.81 -34.03 7.23
C VAL A 206 -28.33 -33.80 7.09
N ASN A 207 -27.91 -32.97 6.14
CA ASN A 207 -26.53 -32.53 6.01
C ASN A 207 -26.28 -31.34 6.95
N PHE A 208 -25.25 -31.44 7.76
CA PHE A 208 -24.77 -30.37 8.62
C PHE A 208 -23.38 -29.95 8.16
N GLU A 209 -23.17 -28.64 8.00
CA GLU A 209 -21.89 -28.06 7.59
C GLU A 209 -21.61 -26.84 8.45
N MET A 210 -20.38 -26.74 8.95
CA MET A 210 -19.90 -25.63 9.76
C MET A 210 -18.48 -25.28 9.36
N ASP A 211 -18.27 -24.03 9.03
CA ASP A 211 -16.95 -23.46 8.76
C ASP A 211 -16.58 -22.44 9.83
N PHE A 212 -15.33 -22.45 10.21
CA PHE A 212 -14.74 -21.42 11.05
C PHE A 212 -13.46 -20.89 10.40
N MET A 213 -13.33 -19.59 10.34
CA MET A 213 -12.13 -18.93 9.84
C MET A 213 -11.75 -17.78 10.75
N LYS A 214 -10.47 -17.68 11.07
CA LYS A 214 -9.87 -16.57 11.79
C LYS A 214 -8.58 -16.19 11.11
N THR A 215 -8.40 -14.90 10.85
CA THR A 215 -7.16 -14.34 10.35
C THR A 215 -6.78 -13.13 11.18
N ASP A 216 -5.55 -13.11 11.65
CA ASP A 216 -4.92 -11.97 12.30
C ASP A 216 -3.93 -11.37 11.28
N ILE A 217 -4.05 -10.06 11.03
CA ILE A 217 -3.21 -9.29 10.12
C ILE A 217 -2.59 -8.16 10.91
N SER A 218 -1.27 -8.01 10.84
CA SER A 218 -0.50 -6.95 11.51
C SER A 218 0.52 -6.30 10.59
#